data_f6c09cc17dca9e78f417946cb88eaad8
#
_entry.id   f6c09cc17dca9e78f417946cb88eaad8
#
_cell.length_a   1.000
_cell.length_b   1.000
_cell.length_c   1.000
_cell.angle_alpha   90.00
_cell.angle_beta   90.00
_cell.angle_gamma   90.00
#
_symmetry.space_group_name_H-M   'P 1'
#
loop_
_entity.id
_entity.type
_entity.pdbx_description
1 polymer ?
#
loop_
_entity_poly.entity_id
_entity_poly.type
_entity_poly.pdbx_seq_one_letter_code
_entity_poly.pdbx_strand_id
1 'polypeptide(L)'
;MKIKTILIILAGLLICCSDFNTEPVIKSLTADNTTVSPGGTVLLTCTAEDDNDDDLTYNWECTSGSLVPNGNGSTATWTAPGDSGTYSISCAVTDGNDGSTMEIIDITVL
;
A
#
# COMPACT_ATOMS: atom_id res chain seq x y z
N MET A 1 -4.93 5.24 -26.85
CA MET A 1 -4.72 4.88 -27.01
C MET A 1 -4.40 4.42 -27.09
N LYS A 2 -4.64 4.33 -26.82
CA LYS A 2 -4.37 3.66 -27.00
C LYS A 2 -4.42 3.00 -27.78
N ILE A 3 -4.63 2.80 -28.34
CA ILE A 3 -4.71 2.21 -29.17
C ILE A 3 -4.95 1.63 -29.47
N LYS A 4 -5.25 1.31 -29.88
CA LYS A 4 -5.52 0.67 -30.27
C LYS A 4 -5.49 0.10 -30.87
N THR A 5 -5.58 -0.19 -31.19
CA THR A 5 -5.70 -0.70 -31.80
C THR A 5 -5.67 -1.27 -32.40
N ILE A 6 -5.69 -1.54 -32.68
CA ILE A 6 -5.67 -2.03 -33.22
C ILE A 6 -5.47 -2.63 -33.73
N LEU A 7 -5.44 -2.81 -34.00
CA LEU A 7 -5.27 -3.25 -34.45
C LEU A 7 -5.12 -3.95 -34.65
N ILE A 8 -5.20 -4.17 -34.94
CA ILE A 8 -5.15 -4.62 -35.10
C ILE A 8 -5.06 -5.31 -35.36
N ILE A 9 -5.09 -5.58 -35.70
CA ILE A 9 -5.03 -5.97 -35.89
C ILE A 9 -4.89 -6.65 -36.17
N LEU A 10 -4.84 -6.87 -36.52
CA LEU A 10 -4.65 -7.24 -36.62
C LEU A 10 -4.72 -7.73 -36.44
N ALA A 11 -4.69 -7.88 -36.63
CA ALA A 11 -4.70 -8.02 -36.21
C ALA A 11 -4.82 -8.24 -35.72
N GLY A 12 -5.11 -8.39 -35.56
CA GLY A 12 -5.15 -8.26 -34.73
C GLY A 12 -5.20 -8.30 -34.10
N LEU A 13 -5.42 -8.59 -33.94
CA LEU A 13 -5.34 -8.43 -33.12
C LEU A 13 -5.46 -8.12 -32.48
N LEU A 14 -5.67 -8.20 -32.20
CA LEU A 14 -5.65 -7.77 -31.48
C LEU A 14 -5.93 -7.47 -30.73
N ILE A 15 -6.02 -7.47 -30.31
CA ILE A 15 -6.12 -7.22 -29.68
C ILE A 15 -6.08 -6.57 -29.07
N CYS A 16 -6.26 -6.25 -28.89
CA CYS A 16 -6.05 -5.69 -28.29
C CYS A 16 -6.13 -5.22 -27.34
N CYS A 17 -6.27 -4.99 -26.89
CA CYS A 17 -6.27 -4.61 -26.06
C CYS A 17 -6.10 -4.17 -25.23
N SER A 18 -6.19 -3.98 -25.44
CA SER A 18 -5.98 -3.66 -24.47
C SER A 18 -6.15 -3.23 -23.11
N ASP A 19 -6.52 -3.77 -22.18
CA ASP A 19 -6.76 -3.34 -20.83
C ASP A 19 -5.70 -3.87 -19.94
N PHE A 20 -4.53 -3.32 -20.06
CA PHE A 20 -3.47 -3.63 -19.11
C PHE A 20 -3.81 -2.97 -17.81
N ASN A 21 -3.91 -3.77 -16.74
CA ASN A 21 -3.95 -3.23 -15.41
C ASN A 21 -2.52 -2.99 -14.94
N THR A 22 -2.22 -1.75 -14.55
CA THR A 22 -0.92 -1.39 -13.98
C THR A 22 -1.02 -1.51 -12.47
N GLU A 23 -0.04 -2.16 -11.87
CA GLU A 23 -0.02 -2.29 -10.41
C GLU A 23 0.09 -0.92 -9.75
N PRO A 24 -0.51 -0.74 -8.58
CA PRO A 24 -0.35 0.52 -7.86
C PRO A 24 1.11 0.70 -7.43
N VAL A 25 1.50 1.95 -7.25
CA VAL A 25 2.86 2.30 -6.84
C VAL A 25 2.77 3.00 -5.49
N ILE A 26 3.49 2.49 -4.50
CA ILE A 26 3.63 3.16 -3.22
C ILE A 26 4.74 4.19 -3.35
N LYS A 27 4.38 5.47 -3.25
CA LYS A 27 5.33 6.57 -3.32
C LYS A 27 6.11 6.69 -2.02
N SER A 28 5.44 6.46 -0.90
CA SER A 28 6.08 6.53 0.41
C SER A 28 5.26 5.78 1.45
N LEU A 29 5.97 5.24 2.43
CA LEU A 29 5.38 4.70 3.65
C LEU A 29 6.18 5.33 4.78
N THR A 30 5.53 6.18 5.57
CA THR A 30 6.19 6.98 6.58
C THR A 30 5.52 6.82 7.93
N ALA A 31 6.27 7.13 8.98
CA ALA A 31 5.79 7.16 10.35
C ALA A 31 6.13 8.53 10.93
N ASP A 32 5.23 9.07 11.76
CA ASP A 32 5.50 10.35 12.42
C ASP A 32 6.61 10.21 13.44
N ASN A 33 6.89 8.99 13.90
CA ASN A 33 7.99 8.69 14.78
C ASN A 33 8.40 7.24 14.59
N THR A 34 9.69 6.97 14.42
CA THR A 34 10.22 5.62 14.25
C THR A 34 10.76 5.02 15.54
N THR A 35 10.70 5.76 16.64
CA THR A 35 11.11 5.30 17.97
C THR A 35 10.07 5.76 18.97
N VAL A 36 9.51 4.84 19.73
CA VAL A 36 8.45 5.15 20.70
C VAL A 36 8.67 4.38 21.99
N SER A 37 8.02 4.85 23.06
CA SER A 37 7.96 4.14 24.33
C SER A 37 6.97 2.99 24.26
N PRO A 38 7.10 1.97 25.13
CA PRO A 38 6.09 0.93 25.20
C PRO A 38 4.70 1.52 25.40
N GLY A 39 3.72 1.01 24.63
CA GLY A 39 2.36 1.52 24.68
C GLY A 39 2.15 2.83 23.94
N GLY A 40 3.19 3.42 23.38
CA GLY A 40 3.07 4.65 22.60
C GLY A 40 2.41 4.40 21.24
N THR A 41 1.98 5.49 20.59
CA THR A 41 1.29 5.40 19.31
C THR A 41 2.12 6.05 18.21
N VAL A 42 1.95 5.53 17.00
CA VAL A 42 2.63 6.03 15.79
C VAL A 42 1.58 6.18 14.71
N LEU A 43 1.58 7.33 14.05
CA LEU A 43 0.74 7.54 12.87
C LEU A 43 1.53 7.16 11.64
N LEU A 44 0.99 6.23 10.86
CA LEU A 44 1.60 5.74 9.64
C LEU A 44 0.82 6.28 8.45
N THR A 45 1.54 6.65 7.41
CA THR A 45 0.95 7.18 6.19
C THR A 45 1.52 6.45 4.99
N CYS A 46 0.63 5.88 4.18
CA CYS A 46 0.98 5.24 2.92
C CYS A 46 0.44 6.09 1.79
N THR A 47 1.35 6.61 0.95
CA THR A 47 0.96 7.39 -0.21
C THR A 47 1.16 6.53 -1.44
N ALA A 48 0.07 6.25 -2.16
CA ALA A 48 0.10 5.36 -3.32
C ALA A 48 -0.69 5.97 -4.47
N GLU A 49 -0.35 5.54 -5.68
CA GLU A 49 -0.99 5.96 -6.92
C GLU A 49 -1.26 4.77 -7.80
N ASP A 50 -2.25 4.90 -8.67
CA ASP A 50 -2.57 3.89 -9.67
C ASP A 50 -2.78 4.59 -11.02
N ASP A 51 -2.02 4.17 -12.05
CA ASP A 51 -2.09 4.80 -13.37
C ASP A 51 -3.44 4.60 -14.06
N ASN A 52 -4.22 3.62 -13.61
CA ASN A 52 -5.56 3.35 -14.14
C ASN A 52 -6.64 4.12 -13.38
N ASP A 53 -6.26 4.92 -12.38
CA ASP A 53 -7.17 5.64 -11.48
C ASP A 53 -8.15 4.72 -10.76
N ASP A 54 -7.76 3.47 -10.53
CA ASP A 54 -8.56 2.53 -9.77
C ASP A 54 -8.60 2.93 -8.30
N ASP A 55 -9.70 2.60 -7.64
CA ASP A 55 -9.80 2.78 -6.19
C ASP A 55 -8.82 1.84 -5.50
N LEU A 56 -8.05 2.38 -4.56
CA LEU A 56 -7.04 1.62 -3.86
C LEU A 56 -7.55 1.16 -2.50
N THR A 57 -7.19 -0.07 -2.14
CA THR A 57 -7.47 -0.65 -0.83
C THR A 57 -6.14 -0.87 -0.12
N TYR A 58 -6.09 -0.49 1.16
CA TYR A 58 -4.89 -0.55 1.98
C TYR A 58 -5.07 -1.61 3.04
N ASN A 59 -4.15 -2.58 3.08
CA ASN A 59 -4.14 -3.64 4.10
C ASN A 59 -2.90 -3.48 4.97
N TRP A 60 -3.13 -3.22 6.25
CA TRP A 60 -2.06 -3.00 7.21
C TRP A 60 -1.86 -4.23 8.07
N GLU A 61 -0.60 -4.58 8.31
CA GLU A 61 -0.24 -5.68 9.21
C GLU A 61 0.96 -5.28 10.06
N CYS A 62 1.05 -5.86 11.25
CA CYS A 62 2.17 -5.63 12.14
C CYS A 62 2.57 -6.94 12.80
N THR A 63 3.85 -7.03 13.19
CA THR A 63 4.36 -8.22 13.87
C THR A 63 3.91 -8.29 15.32
N SER A 64 3.59 -7.15 15.92
CA SER A 64 3.03 -7.08 17.27
C SER A 64 2.41 -5.69 17.47
N GLY A 65 1.68 -5.51 18.57
CA GLY A 65 0.95 -4.29 18.80
C GLY A 65 -0.43 -4.34 18.13
N SER A 66 -1.05 -3.20 17.95
CA SER A 66 -2.35 -3.14 17.29
C SER A 66 -2.37 -2.02 16.25
N LEU A 67 -3.10 -2.26 15.17
CA LEU A 67 -3.26 -1.31 14.08
C LEU A 67 -4.72 -0.96 13.89
N VAL A 68 -5.01 0.33 13.75
CA VAL A 68 -6.36 0.82 13.46
C VAL A 68 -6.25 1.72 12.23
N PRO A 69 -6.76 1.26 11.07
CA PRO A 69 -6.78 2.12 9.87
C PRO A 69 -7.72 3.30 10.08
N ASN A 70 -7.38 4.42 9.46
CA ASN A 70 -8.14 5.67 9.55
C ASN A 70 -8.69 6.05 8.18
N GLY A 71 -9.90 6.59 8.15
CA GLY A 71 -10.49 7.11 6.91
C GLY A 71 -10.55 6.04 5.82
N ASN A 72 -9.98 6.33 4.66
CA ASN A 72 -9.96 5.40 3.52
C ASN A 72 -8.90 4.32 3.65
N GLY A 73 -8.14 4.29 4.75
CA GLY A 73 -7.10 3.30 4.99
C GLY A 73 -5.70 3.74 4.60
N SER A 74 -5.53 4.90 3.99
CA SER A 74 -4.19 5.37 3.60
C SER A 74 -3.35 5.77 4.81
N THR A 75 -3.96 5.94 5.97
CA THR A 75 -3.26 6.15 7.24
C THR A 75 -3.73 5.11 8.25
N ALA A 76 -2.87 4.84 9.23
CA ALA A 76 -3.21 3.91 10.31
C ALA A 76 -2.48 4.34 11.57
N THR A 77 -3.11 4.07 12.70
CA THR A 77 -2.50 4.31 14.01
C THR A 77 -2.04 2.98 14.59
N TRP A 78 -0.75 2.86 14.88
CA TRP A 78 -0.18 1.68 15.51
C TRP A 78 0.09 1.98 16.97
N THR A 79 -0.33 1.06 17.84
CA THR A 79 -0.04 1.13 19.26
C THR A 79 1.01 0.09 19.60
N ALA A 80 2.12 0.54 20.17
CA ALA A 80 3.24 -0.33 20.46
C ALA A 80 2.90 -1.32 21.57
N PRO A 81 3.46 -2.54 21.51
CA PRO A 81 3.34 -3.48 22.62
C PRO A 81 4.14 -3.04 23.81
N GLY A 82 4.04 -3.77 24.91
CA GLY A 82 4.75 -3.45 26.15
C GLY A 82 6.20 -3.85 26.17
N ASP A 83 6.65 -4.65 25.20
CA ASP A 83 8.04 -5.14 25.16
C ASP A 83 8.89 -4.31 24.22
N SER A 84 10.13 -4.05 24.64
CA SER A 84 11.07 -3.36 23.79
C SER A 84 11.50 -4.23 22.61
N GLY A 85 11.88 -3.61 21.51
CA GLY A 85 12.33 -4.33 20.33
C GLY A 85 12.03 -3.56 19.05
N THR A 86 12.34 -4.18 17.93
CA THR A 86 12.03 -3.64 16.61
C THR A 86 10.86 -4.42 16.02
N TYR A 87 9.86 -3.70 15.57
CA TYR A 87 8.63 -4.29 15.03
C TYR A 87 8.42 -3.80 13.60
N SER A 88 8.00 -4.72 12.75
CA SER A 88 7.77 -4.40 11.34
C SER A 88 6.28 -4.20 11.10
N ILE A 89 5.96 -3.14 10.37
CA ILE A 89 4.60 -2.82 9.98
C ILE A 89 4.59 -2.74 8.46
N SER A 90 3.62 -3.39 7.84
CA SER A 90 3.51 -3.40 6.38
C SER A 90 2.18 -2.80 5.95
N CYS A 91 2.20 -2.22 4.77
CA CYS A 91 1.00 -1.78 4.08
C CYS A 91 1.01 -2.39 2.68
N ALA A 92 0.01 -3.19 2.39
CA ALA A 92 -0.21 -3.74 1.06
C ALA A 92 -1.33 -2.94 0.40
N VAL A 93 -1.08 -2.49 -0.82
CA VAL A 93 -2.04 -1.68 -1.59
C VAL A 93 -2.50 -2.51 -2.78
N THR A 94 -3.81 -2.64 -2.95
CA THR A 94 -4.40 -3.37 -4.07
C THR A 94 -5.34 -2.44 -4.83
N ASP A 95 -5.46 -2.69 -6.14
CA ASP A 95 -6.30 -1.87 -7.01
C ASP A 95 -7.63 -2.54 -7.36
N GLY A 96 -7.86 -3.74 -6.85
CA GLY A 96 -9.10 -4.48 -7.14
C GLY A 96 -9.10 -5.18 -8.50
N ASN A 97 -8.01 -5.06 -9.27
CA ASN A 97 -7.88 -5.64 -10.60
C ASN A 97 -6.60 -6.48 -10.71
N ASP A 98 -6.32 -7.27 -9.69
CA ASP A 98 -5.16 -8.15 -9.57
C ASP A 98 -3.82 -7.42 -9.41
N GLY A 99 -3.81 -6.10 -9.32
CA GLY A 99 -2.60 -5.35 -9.03
C GLY A 99 -2.39 -5.18 -7.54
N SER A 100 -1.16 -5.36 -7.07
CA SER A 100 -0.84 -5.13 -5.67
C SER A 100 0.64 -4.78 -5.49
N THR A 101 0.92 -4.07 -4.42
CA THR A 101 2.29 -3.74 -4.01
C THR A 101 2.33 -3.62 -2.49
N MET A 102 3.50 -3.74 -1.90
CA MET A 102 3.64 -3.71 -0.44
C MET A 102 4.95 -3.04 -0.05
N GLU A 103 4.90 -2.28 1.03
CA GLU A 103 6.10 -1.72 1.67
C GLU A 103 6.08 -2.04 3.15
N ILE A 104 7.28 -2.05 3.74
CA ILE A 104 7.47 -2.39 5.15
C ILE A 104 8.27 -1.26 5.81
N ILE A 105 7.89 -0.91 7.04
CA ILE A 105 8.62 0.06 7.85
C ILE A 105 8.85 -0.55 9.24
N ASP A 106 10.03 -0.28 9.80
CA ASP A 106 10.38 -0.77 11.14
C ASP A 106 10.27 0.34 12.16
N ILE A 107 9.69 0.03 13.31
CA ILE A 107 9.55 0.95 14.44
C ILE A 107 10.25 0.33 15.64
N THR A 108 11.03 1.12 16.34
CA THR A 108 11.75 0.68 17.54
C THR A 108 10.96 1.08 18.79
N VAL A 109 10.73 0.12 19.67
CA VAL A 109 10.13 0.35 21.00
C VAL A 109 11.25 0.29 22.03
N LEU A 110 11.35 1.33 22.81
CA LEU A 110 12.43 1.52 23.80
C LEU A 110 12.28 0.63 25.03
#